data_40b23c1b2dd7146822838c406262f9a5
#
_entry.id   40b23c1b2dd7146822838c406262f9a5
#
_cell.length_a   1.000
_cell.length_b   1.000
_cell.length_c   1.000
_cell.angle_alpha   90.00
_cell.angle_beta   90.00
_cell.angle_gamma   90.00
#
_symmetry.space_group_name_H-M   'P 1'
#
loop_
_entity.id
_entity.type
_entity.pdbx_description
1 polymer ?
#
loop_
_entity_poly.entity_id
_entity_poly.type
_entity_poly.pdbx_seq_one_letter_code
_entity_poly.pdbx_strand_id
1 'polypeptide(L)'
;MNFNRKSSFILFLLLVSFSFLWSQPILVSWNIQNFGQSKSDAELEYIANLVRNYDIVALQEVVAGNGGAQAVAKLADLLNRKGAKWDYAISNPTKSSPYKTERYAFLWKTKNIKLIGKPWLDTFYEANIEREPYMATFEYDKKQFTLVNFHAVPKKDQPETEIKYFKNFLTSYPNLELIFLGDFNCPSSHSVFIPLKKLGYTSAFEGQKTSLKTKCVNNNCLASEYDTVLLSKKFQIKNCDVIHFYKDFNDLKAARKVSDHLPIWVQLNFL
;
A
#
# COMPACT_ATOMS: atom_id res chain seq x y z
N MET A 1 -45.36 17.09 -66.54
CA MET A 1 -43.93 16.83 -66.21
C MET A 1 -43.80 16.88 -64.71
N ASN A 2 -43.85 15.71 -64.05
CA ASN A 2 -43.77 15.59 -62.59
C ASN A 2 -42.38 15.12 -62.20
N PHE A 3 -41.59 16.00 -61.52
CA PHE A 3 -40.30 15.65 -60.90
C PHE A 3 -40.52 15.14 -59.48
N ASN A 4 -40.36 13.83 -59.29
CA ASN A 4 -40.27 13.23 -57.98
C ASN A 4 -38.88 13.44 -57.40
N ARG A 5 -38.72 14.28 -56.35
CA ARG A 5 -37.52 14.40 -55.53
C ARG A 5 -37.59 13.34 -54.40
N LYS A 6 -36.85 12.27 -54.55
CA LYS A 6 -36.56 11.37 -53.43
C LYS A 6 -35.47 11.99 -52.55
N SER A 7 -35.84 12.45 -51.36
CA SER A 7 -34.90 12.87 -50.31
C SER A 7 -34.33 11.64 -49.63
N SER A 8 -33.05 11.34 -49.87
CA SER A 8 -32.32 10.32 -49.12
C SER A 8 -31.88 10.94 -47.78
N PHE A 9 -32.51 10.49 -46.71
CA PHE A 9 -32.07 10.78 -45.33
C PHE A 9 -30.89 9.85 -45.01
N ILE A 10 -29.66 10.39 -45.03
CA ILE A 10 -28.45 9.67 -44.51
C ILE A 10 -28.43 9.85 -43.00
N LEU A 11 -28.81 8.80 -42.29
CA LEU A 11 -28.72 8.72 -40.84
C LEU A 11 -27.23 8.50 -40.48
N PHE A 12 -26.52 9.53 -40.04
CA PHE A 12 -25.15 9.45 -39.55
C PHE A 12 -25.19 8.92 -38.11
N LEU A 13 -25.03 7.62 -37.92
CA LEU A 13 -24.85 7.01 -36.60
C LEU A 13 -23.48 7.38 -36.08
N LEU A 14 -23.39 8.40 -35.22
CA LEU A 14 -22.23 8.71 -34.40
C LEU A 14 -22.10 7.61 -33.35
N LEU A 15 -21.29 6.59 -33.62
CA LEU A 15 -20.78 5.63 -32.61
C LEU A 15 -19.82 6.42 -31.72
N VAL A 16 -20.37 7.01 -30.66
CA VAL A 16 -19.56 7.50 -29.55
C VAL A 16 -19.06 6.26 -28.81
N SER A 17 -17.86 5.80 -29.16
CA SER A 17 -17.12 4.83 -28.35
C SER A 17 -16.82 5.48 -27.00
N PHE A 18 -17.65 5.25 -26.00
CA PHE A 18 -17.32 5.49 -24.60
C PHE A 18 -16.16 4.55 -24.26
N SER A 19 -14.95 5.00 -24.49
CA SER A 19 -13.78 4.40 -23.83
C SER A 19 -13.99 4.65 -22.33
N PHE A 20 -14.51 3.65 -21.62
CA PHE A 20 -14.44 3.64 -20.17
C PHE A 20 -12.94 3.68 -19.85
N LEU A 21 -12.43 4.85 -19.53
CA LEU A 21 -11.12 5.01 -18.90
C LEU A 21 -11.24 4.36 -17.52
N TRP A 22 -10.98 3.07 -17.47
CA TRP A 22 -10.90 2.34 -16.22
C TRP A 22 -9.73 2.95 -15.46
N SER A 23 -10.04 3.64 -14.37
CA SER A 23 -9.02 4.20 -13.50
C SER A 23 -8.20 3.06 -12.94
N GLN A 24 -6.91 3.02 -13.26
CA GLN A 24 -5.94 2.06 -12.77
C GLN A 24 -5.90 2.06 -11.24
N PRO A 25 -5.80 0.88 -10.56
CA PRO A 25 -5.84 0.84 -9.11
C PRO A 25 -4.67 1.58 -8.48
N ILE A 26 -4.96 2.30 -7.42
CA ILE A 26 -3.97 3.06 -6.66
C ILE A 26 -3.78 2.40 -5.30
N LEU A 27 -2.55 1.95 -5.04
CA LEU A 27 -2.14 1.33 -3.78
C LEU A 27 -1.48 2.36 -2.88
N VAL A 28 -1.80 2.34 -1.59
CA VAL A 28 -1.09 3.08 -0.53
C VAL A 28 -0.43 2.08 0.40
N SER A 29 0.81 2.33 0.80
CA SER A 29 1.46 1.69 1.93
C SER A 29 1.78 2.73 2.99
N TRP A 30 1.47 2.45 4.24
CA TRP A 30 1.71 3.36 5.33
C TRP A 30 1.99 2.65 6.66
N ASN A 31 3.18 2.83 7.19
CA ASN A 31 3.46 2.55 8.58
C ASN A 31 2.81 3.66 9.43
N ILE A 32 1.73 3.34 10.13
CA ILE A 32 1.09 4.26 11.06
C ILE A 32 1.52 3.91 12.48
N GLN A 33 2.56 4.63 12.96
CA GLN A 33 3.18 4.38 14.26
C GLN A 33 2.17 4.06 15.35
N ASN A 34 2.26 2.87 15.96
CA ASN A 34 1.40 2.40 17.05
C ASN A 34 -0.11 2.53 16.74
N PHE A 35 -0.54 2.05 15.55
CA PHE A 35 -1.93 2.17 15.11
C PHE A 35 -2.89 1.37 16.00
N GLY A 36 -3.53 2.05 16.93
CA GLY A 36 -4.39 1.45 17.97
C GLY A 36 -5.11 2.53 18.77
N GLN A 37 -5.36 2.26 20.05
CA GLN A 37 -6.04 3.17 20.96
C GLN A 37 -5.30 4.49 21.21
N SER A 38 -4.02 4.58 20.86
CA SER A 38 -3.25 5.82 20.94
C SER A 38 -3.71 6.88 19.92
N LYS A 39 -4.43 6.48 18.88
CA LYS A 39 -4.96 7.39 17.86
C LYS A 39 -6.31 7.96 18.32
N SER A 40 -6.38 9.29 18.43
CA SER A 40 -7.61 10.00 18.70
C SER A 40 -8.59 9.93 17.52
N ASP A 41 -9.86 10.25 17.77
CA ASP A 41 -10.87 10.33 16.72
C ASP A 41 -10.52 11.34 15.62
N ALA A 42 -9.92 12.47 16.00
CA ALA A 42 -9.47 13.48 15.05
C ALA A 42 -8.33 12.98 14.17
N GLU A 43 -7.37 12.21 14.73
CA GLU A 43 -6.29 11.60 13.96
C GLU A 43 -6.82 10.51 13.02
N LEU A 44 -7.77 9.67 13.46
CA LEU A 44 -8.42 8.67 12.60
C LEU A 44 -9.22 9.32 11.47
N GLU A 45 -9.95 10.41 11.75
CA GLU A 45 -10.67 11.18 10.73
C GLU A 45 -9.71 11.80 9.72
N TYR A 46 -8.57 12.34 10.18
CA TYR A 46 -7.51 12.86 9.33
C TYR A 46 -6.92 11.77 8.42
N ILE A 47 -6.58 10.60 8.99
CA ILE A 47 -6.08 9.44 8.26
C ILE A 47 -7.09 9.00 7.18
N ALA A 48 -8.39 8.89 7.56
CA ALA A 48 -9.44 8.54 6.61
C ALA A 48 -9.57 9.54 5.45
N ASN A 49 -9.47 10.85 5.74
CA ASN A 49 -9.50 11.89 4.71
C ASN A 49 -8.31 11.80 3.75
N LEU A 50 -7.14 11.47 4.28
CA LEU A 50 -5.90 11.34 3.51
C LEU A 50 -5.96 10.17 2.52
N VAL A 51 -6.52 9.02 2.96
CA VAL A 51 -6.47 7.79 2.15
C VAL A 51 -7.74 7.50 1.35
N ARG A 52 -8.85 8.21 1.56
CA ARG A 52 -10.17 7.92 0.94
C ARG A 52 -10.18 7.87 -0.59
N ASN A 53 -9.24 8.55 -1.25
CA ASN A 53 -9.20 8.63 -2.72
C ASN A 53 -8.44 7.47 -3.36
N TYR A 54 -7.74 6.64 -2.58
CA TYR A 54 -6.99 5.48 -3.05
C TYR A 54 -7.87 4.24 -3.05
N ASP A 55 -7.40 3.14 -3.66
CA ASP A 55 -8.23 1.94 -3.86
C ASP A 55 -7.87 0.81 -2.89
N ILE A 56 -6.59 0.67 -2.52
CA ILE A 56 -6.12 -0.28 -1.50
C ILE A 56 -5.14 0.45 -0.58
N VAL A 57 -5.27 0.21 0.72
CA VAL A 57 -4.38 0.73 1.77
C VAL A 57 -3.80 -0.45 2.54
N ALA A 58 -2.47 -0.55 2.58
CA ALA A 58 -1.73 -1.50 3.39
C ALA A 58 -1.13 -0.78 4.60
N LEU A 59 -1.42 -1.27 5.79
CA LEU A 59 -0.97 -0.69 7.06
C LEU A 59 0.01 -1.61 7.77
N GLN A 60 1.06 -1.01 8.34
CA GLN A 60 2.01 -1.62 9.26
C GLN A 60 1.84 -0.98 10.64
N GLU A 61 2.43 -1.58 11.67
CA GLU A 61 2.36 -1.17 13.08
C GLU A 61 0.93 -1.12 13.67
N VAL A 62 0.02 -1.94 13.16
CA VAL A 62 -1.25 -2.15 13.84
C VAL A 62 -0.97 -2.88 15.16
N VAL A 63 -1.37 -2.29 16.29
CA VAL A 63 -1.09 -2.83 17.62
C VAL A 63 -1.64 -4.26 17.77
N ALA A 64 -0.83 -5.18 18.28
CA ALA A 64 -1.17 -6.61 18.40
C ALA A 64 -2.41 -6.88 19.27
N GLY A 65 -2.66 -6.05 20.29
CA GLY A 65 -3.82 -6.13 21.17
C GLY A 65 -5.13 -5.71 20.49
N ASN A 66 -6.23 -5.82 21.24
CA ASN A 66 -7.59 -5.51 20.75
C ASN A 66 -7.74 -4.08 20.22
N GLY A 67 -6.98 -3.13 20.77
CA GLY A 67 -7.01 -1.73 20.33
C GLY A 67 -6.59 -1.52 18.88
N GLY A 68 -5.68 -2.38 18.35
CA GLY A 68 -5.29 -2.33 16.93
C GLY A 68 -6.44 -2.73 16.00
N ALA A 69 -7.07 -3.87 16.28
CA ALA A 69 -8.21 -4.34 15.49
C ALA A 69 -9.38 -3.35 15.53
N GLN A 70 -9.64 -2.75 16.71
CA GLN A 70 -10.69 -1.72 16.85
C GLN A 70 -10.37 -0.46 16.04
N ALA A 71 -9.11 -0.01 16.01
CA ALA A 71 -8.70 1.16 15.24
C ALA A 71 -8.87 0.94 13.74
N VAL A 72 -8.51 -0.26 13.22
CA VAL A 72 -8.74 -0.60 11.80
C VAL A 72 -10.22 -0.63 11.46
N ALA A 73 -11.05 -1.27 12.30
CA ALA A 73 -12.51 -1.30 12.09
C ALA A 73 -13.10 0.12 12.09
N LYS A 74 -12.67 0.98 13.01
CA LYS A 74 -13.11 2.38 13.09
C LYS A 74 -12.66 3.18 11.87
N LEU A 75 -11.43 2.98 11.37
CA LEU A 75 -10.97 3.60 10.13
C LEU A 75 -11.82 3.16 8.94
N ALA A 76 -12.16 1.87 8.83
CA ALA A 76 -13.04 1.35 7.78
C ALA A 76 -14.45 1.98 7.85
N ASP A 77 -15.01 2.14 9.04
CA ASP A 77 -16.30 2.82 9.25
C ASP A 77 -16.27 4.30 8.81
N LEU A 78 -15.17 5.00 9.14
CA LEU A 78 -14.97 6.39 8.71
C LEU A 78 -14.88 6.47 7.18
N LEU A 79 -14.13 5.57 6.54
CA LEU A 79 -14.00 5.50 5.08
C LEU A 79 -15.34 5.20 4.40
N ASN A 80 -16.15 4.30 4.97
CA ASN A 80 -17.48 3.98 4.46
C ASN A 80 -18.44 5.17 4.45
N ARG A 81 -18.24 6.14 5.34
CA ARG A 81 -19.04 7.39 5.40
C ARG A 81 -18.58 8.44 4.40
N LYS A 82 -17.51 8.19 3.61
CA LYS A 82 -16.88 9.16 2.69
C LYS A 82 -17.16 8.89 1.21
N GLY A 83 -18.29 8.23 0.92
CA GLY A 83 -18.82 8.10 -0.44
C GLY A 83 -18.35 6.88 -1.23
N ALA A 84 -17.59 5.98 -0.63
CA ALA A 84 -17.24 4.70 -1.22
C ALA A 84 -17.43 3.57 -0.21
N LYS A 85 -17.76 2.37 -0.67
CA LYS A 85 -17.84 1.19 0.19
C LYS A 85 -16.45 0.57 0.32
N TRP A 86 -16.02 0.41 1.58
CA TRP A 86 -14.74 -0.19 1.94
C TRP A 86 -14.96 -1.48 2.72
N ASP A 87 -14.02 -2.40 2.56
CA ASP A 87 -13.86 -3.59 3.39
C ASP A 87 -12.43 -3.66 3.90
N TYR A 88 -12.16 -4.54 4.87
CA TYR A 88 -10.84 -4.65 5.47
C TYR A 88 -10.51 -6.08 5.92
N ALA A 89 -9.23 -6.37 6.03
CA ALA A 89 -8.70 -7.58 6.63
C ALA A 89 -7.54 -7.23 7.56
N ILE A 90 -7.49 -7.92 8.69
CA ILE A 90 -6.45 -7.75 9.71
C ILE A 90 -5.76 -9.10 9.94
N SER A 91 -4.44 -9.10 10.06
CA SER A 91 -3.69 -10.31 10.39
C SER A 91 -3.93 -10.74 11.84
N ASN A 92 -3.63 -11.98 12.16
CA ASN A 92 -3.30 -12.35 13.52
C ASN A 92 -2.06 -11.56 13.99
N PRO A 93 -1.78 -11.45 15.31
CA PRO A 93 -0.49 -10.97 15.77
C PRO A 93 0.63 -11.79 15.15
N THR A 94 1.73 -11.13 14.74
CA THR A 94 2.93 -11.80 14.26
C THR A 94 3.54 -12.65 15.38
N LYS A 95 4.27 -13.71 15.01
CA LYS A 95 4.96 -14.60 15.98
C LYS A 95 6.29 -14.02 16.47
N SER A 96 6.41 -12.71 16.46
CA SER A 96 7.62 -11.99 16.83
C SER A 96 8.01 -12.20 18.30
N SER A 97 9.26 -11.86 18.61
CA SER A 97 9.74 -11.74 19.97
C SER A 97 8.92 -10.72 20.77
N PRO A 98 8.90 -10.79 22.12
CA PRO A 98 8.19 -9.83 22.95
C PRO A 98 8.52 -8.38 22.60
N TYR A 99 7.51 -7.51 22.64
CA TYR A 99 7.58 -6.08 22.31
C TYR A 99 7.79 -5.75 20.81
N LYS A 100 7.94 -6.75 19.93
CA LYS A 100 8.01 -6.54 18.47
C LYS A 100 6.74 -7.03 17.74
N THR A 101 5.85 -7.71 18.46
CA THR A 101 4.60 -8.24 17.92
C THR A 101 3.67 -7.13 17.49
N GLU A 102 3.22 -7.19 16.26
CA GLU A 102 2.23 -6.29 15.67
C GLU A 102 1.23 -7.06 14.81
N ARG A 103 0.30 -6.35 14.20
CA ARG A 103 -0.57 -6.83 13.14
C ARG A 103 -0.35 -5.98 11.90
N TYR A 104 -0.79 -6.52 10.79
CA TYR A 104 -0.96 -5.80 9.54
C TYR A 104 -2.44 -5.64 9.22
N ALA A 105 -2.76 -4.67 8.37
CA ALA A 105 -4.10 -4.57 7.81
C ALA A 105 -4.06 -4.20 6.33
N PHE A 106 -5.11 -4.63 5.62
CA PHE A 106 -5.49 -4.12 4.32
C PHE A 106 -6.89 -3.53 4.41
N LEU A 107 -7.11 -2.38 3.76
CA LEU A 107 -8.43 -1.81 3.53
C LEU A 107 -8.56 -1.58 2.02
N TRP A 108 -9.75 -1.83 1.45
CA TRP A 108 -9.93 -1.65 0.00
C TRP A 108 -11.35 -1.21 -0.36
N LYS A 109 -11.47 -0.49 -1.48
CA LYS A 109 -12.76 -0.15 -2.08
C LYS A 109 -13.34 -1.37 -2.79
N THR A 110 -14.54 -1.81 -2.37
CA THR A 110 -15.17 -3.02 -2.90
C THR A 110 -15.78 -2.86 -4.29
N LYS A 111 -15.86 -1.64 -4.81
CA LYS A 111 -16.45 -1.37 -6.13
C LYS A 111 -15.64 -2.01 -7.26
N ASN A 112 -14.30 -1.87 -7.20
CA ASN A 112 -13.41 -2.30 -8.28
C ASN A 112 -12.37 -3.33 -7.82
N ILE A 113 -12.18 -3.47 -6.52
CA ILE A 113 -11.20 -4.38 -5.92
C ILE A 113 -11.92 -5.52 -5.23
N LYS A 114 -11.57 -6.74 -5.57
CA LYS A 114 -12.10 -7.94 -4.94
C LYS A 114 -10.98 -8.68 -4.24
N LEU A 115 -11.19 -9.03 -2.98
CA LEU A 115 -10.30 -9.94 -2.25
C LEU A 115 -10.53 -11.38 -2.73
N ILE A 116 -9.47 -12.10 -3.06
CA ILE A 116 -9.50 -13.49 -3.51
C ILE A 116 -8.94 -14.39 -2.41
N GLY A 117 -9.78 -15.29 -1.93
CA GLY A 117 -9.42 -16.19 -0.84
C GLY A 117 -9.31 -15.48 0.51
N LYS A 118 -8.57 -16.09 1.43
CA LYS A 118 -8.34 -15.57 2.78
C LYS A 118 -6.91 -15.03 2.88
N PRO A 119 -6.68 -13.80 3.36
CA PRO A 119 -5.34 -13.30 3.63
C PRO A 119 -4.63 -14.11 4.72
N TRP A 120 -3.30 -14.19 4.66
CA TRP A 120 -2.49 -15.02 5.54
C TRP A 120 -1.16 -14.37 5.91
N LEU A 121 -0.61 -14.72 7.07
CA LEU A 121 0.79 -14.46 7.40
C LEU A 121 1.66 -15.52 6.73
N ASP A 122 2.83 -15.12 6.21
CA ASP A 122 3.78 -16.05 5.61
C ASP A 122 4.26 -17.08 6.64
N THR A 123 4.32 -18.34 6.23
CA THR A 123 4.81 -19.44 7.10
C THR A 123 6.11 -20.06 6.59
N PHE A 124 6.53 -19.75 5.35
CA PHE A 124 7.77 -20.29 4.80
C PHE A 124 9.02 -19.72 5.46
N TYR A 125 8.95 -18.47 5.88
CA TYR A 125 10.10 -17.74 6.42
C TYR A 125 9.86 -17.22 7.84
N GLU A 126 8.87 -17.76 8.57
CA GLU A 126 8.55 -17.36 9.94
C GLU A 126 9.71 -17.50 10.93
N ALA A 127 10.67 -18.43 10.68
CA ALA A 127 11.88 -18.57 11.47
C ALA A 127 13.01 -17.60 11.11
N ASN A 128 12.85 -16.84 10.02
CA ASN A 128 13.90 -16.00 9.43
C ASN A 128 13.51 -14.53 9.36
N ILE A 129 12.23 -14.24 9.49
CA ILE A 129 11.63 -12.91 9.43
C ILE A 129 10.89 -12.67 10.75
N GLU A 130 11.30 -11.66 11.49
CA GLU A 130 10.80 -11.37 12.86
C GLU A 130 9.29 -11.08 12.87
N ARG A 131 8.81 -10.38 11.84
CA ARG A 131 7.38 -10.10 11.63
C ARG A 131 6.98 -10.67 10.28
N GLU A 132 6.34 -11.83 10.30
CA GLU A 132 5.94 -12.53 9.08
C GLU A 132 5.12 -11.60 8.17
N PRO A 133 5.47 -11.45 6.88
CA PRO A 133 4.70 -10.63 5.98
C PRO A 133 3.24 -11.07 5.89
N TYR A 134 2.32 -10.11 5.82
CA TYR A 134 0.90 -10.38 5.63
C TYR A 134 0.55 -10.31 4.14
N MET A 135 0.01 -11.39 3.63
CA MET A 135 -0.25 -11.58 2.21
C MET A 135 -1.75 -11.57 1.93
N ALA A 136 -2.14 -10.87 0.85
CA ALA A 136 -3.51 -10.86 0.36
C ALA A 136 -3.53 -10.83 -1.17
N THR A 137 -4.32 -11.70 -1.79
CA THR A 137 -4.54 -11.69 -3.23
C THR A 137 -5.77 -10.85 -3.54
N PHE A 138 -5.59 -9.87 -4.40
CA PHE A 138 -6.64 -9.01 -4.91
C PHE A 138 -6.86 -9.24 -6.40
N GLU A 139 -8.06 -8.94 -6.85
CA GLU A 139 -8.44 -8.93 -8.26
C GLU A 139 -8.94 -7.54 -8.64
N TYR A 140 -8.41 -7.02 -9.74
CA TYR A 140 -8.87 -5.82 -10.43
C TYR A 140 -8.99 -6.13 -11.92
N ASP A 141 -10.15 -5.89 -12.52
CA ASP A 141 -10.41 -6.17 -13.95
C ASP A 141 -9.96 -7.59 -14.38
N LYS A 142 -10.34 -8.62 -13.60
CA LYS A 142 -9.99 -10.03 -13.80
C LYS A 142 -8.49 -10.37 -13.73
N LYS A 143 -7.64 -9.40 -13.41
CA LYS A 143 -6.20 -9.61 -13.19
C LYS A 143 -5.94 -9.73 -11.70
N GLN A 144 -5.27 -10.80 -11.30
CA GLN A 144 -4.97 -11.07 -9.88
C GLN A 144 -3.52 -10.67 -9.58
N PHE A 145 -3.32 -10.14 -8.38
CA PHE A 145 -2.02 -9.81 -7.81
C PHE A 145 -2.04 -9.99 -6.30
N THR A 146 -0.91 -10.32 -5.74
CA THR A 146 -0.78 -10.58 -4.30
C THR A 146 0.12 -9.52 -3.68
N LEU A 147 -0.43 -8.78 -2.74
CA LEU A 147 0.31 -7.83 -1.92
C LEU A 147 1.01 -8.57 -0.78
N VAL A 148 2.29 -8.31 -0.62
CA VAL A 148 3.14 -8.80 0.48
C VAL A 148 3.46 -7.59 1.36
N ASN A 149 2.65 -7.39 2.41
CA ASN A 149 2.76 -6.28 3.34
C ASN A 149 3.80 -6.62 4.41
N PHE A 150 4.84 -5.82 4.51
CA PHE A 150 6.03 -6.11 5.29
C PHE A 150 6.47 -4.94 6.17
N HIS A 151 6.96 -5.27 7.36
CA HIS A 151 7.64 -4.34 8.24
C HIS A 151 8.90 -5.00 8.81
N ALA A 152 10.06 -4.61 8.30
CA ALA A 152 11.35 -5.15 8.69
C ALA A 152 11.75 -4.76 10.11
N VAL A 153 12.69 -5.50 10.71
CA VAL A 153 13.35 -5.06 11.94
C VAL A 153 14.00 -3.68 11.73
N PRO A 154 14.13 -2.87 12.80
CA PRO A 154 14.76 -1.56 12.72
C PRO A 154 16.19 -1.63 12.16
N LYS A 155 16.67 -0.53 11.56
CA LYS A 155 18.01 -0.42 10.96
C LYS A 155 19.14 -0.98 11.84
N LYS A 156 19.08 -0.76 13.16
CA LYS A 156 20.07 -1.26 14.12
C LYS A 156 20.12 -2.80 14.23
N ASP A 157 19.01 -3.47 13.89
CA ASP A 157 18.85 -4.91 13.96
C ASP A 157 19.08 -5.58 12.60
N GLN A 158 19.65 -4.85 11.61
CA GLN A 158 20.08 -5.33 10.29
C GLN A 158 18.92 -5.92 9.45
N PRO A 159 17.97 -5.09 8.95
CA PRO A 159 16.82 -5.53 8.17
C PRO A 159 17.19 -6.32 6.91
N GLU A 160 18.40 -6.15 6.39
CA GLU A 160 18.92 -6.92 5.25
C GLU A 160 19.00 -8.42 5.53
N THR A 161 19.05 -8.84 6.79
CA THR A 161 19.04 -10.27 7.18
C THR A 161 17.69 -10.92 6.92
N GLU A 162 16.61 -10.13 6.88
CA GLU A 162 15.25 -10.56 6.54
C GLU A 162 14.97 -10.37 5.05
N ILE A 163 15.29 -9.19 4.50
CA ILE A 163 15.02 -8.82 3.10
C ILE A 163 15.66 -9.79 2.11
N LYS A 164 16.82 -10.39 2.44
CA LYS A 164 17.52 -11.36 1.60
C LYS A 164 16.65 -12.58 1.19
N TYR A 165 15.60 -12.89 1.98
CA TYR A 165 14.70 -14.01 1.70
C TYR A 165 13.65 -13.69 0.61
N PHE A 166 13.38 -12.41 0.32
CA PHE A 166 12.30 -12.03 -0.62
C PHE A 166 12.49 -12.60 -2.03
N LYS A 167 13.73 -12.77 -2.50
CA LYS A 167 14.01 -13.47 -3.76
C LYS A 167 13.43 -14.88 -3.80
N ASN A 168 13.34 -15.55 -2.64
CA ASN A 168 12.88 -16.92 -2.51
C ASN A 168 11.34 -17.02 -2.50
N PHE A 169 10.61 -15.93 -2.18
CA PHE A 169 9.15 -15.91 -2.23
C PHE A 169 8.63 -16.29 -3.62
N LEU A 170 9.36 -15.93 -4.69
CA LEU A 170 8.98 -16.28 -6.05
C LEU A 170 8.99 -17.80 -6.30
N THR A 171 9.84 -18.54 -5.61
CA THR A 171 9.88 -19.99 -5.65
C THR A 171 8.86 -20.63 -4.70
N SER A 172 8.66 -20.03 -3.51
CA SER A 172 7.70 -20.53 -2.52
C SER A 172 6.24 -20.27 -2.96
N TYR A 173 6.01 -19.24 -3.76
CA TYR A 173 4.68 -18.84 -4.27
C TYR A 173 4.68 -18.71 -5.80
N PRO A 174 4.99 -19.78 -6.57
CA PRO A 174 5.26 -19.70 -8.00
C PRO A 174 4.06 -19.28 -8.85
N ASN A 175 2.84 -19.46 -8.32
CA ASN A 175 1.59 -19.13 -9.01
C ASN A 175 1.02 -17.76 -8.64
N LEU A 176 1.72 -16.99 -7.78
CA LEU A 176 1.26 -15.68 -7.34
C LEU A 176 2.09 -14.58 -8.01
N GLU A 177 1.39 -13.53 -8.45
CA GLU A 177 2.03 -12.31 -8.92
C GLU A 177 2.25 -11.38 -7.73
N LEU A 178 3.49 -11.38 -7.20
CA LEU A 178 3.81 -10.70 -5.95
C LEU A 178 4.17 -9.23 -6.16
N ILE A 179 3.65 -8.38 -5.29
CA ILE A 179 4.03 -6.98 -5.10
C ILE A 179 4.45 -6.83 -3.65
N PHE A 180 5.72 -6.53 -3.39
CA PHE A 180 6.20 -6.29 -2.05
C PHE A 180 6.05 -4.81 -1.71
N LEU A 181 5.48 -4.51 -0.55
CA LEU A 181 5.28 -3.14 -0.08
C LEU A 181 5.38 -3.06 1.45
N GLY A 182 5.73 -1.89 1.95
CA GLY A 182 5.80 -1.65 3.39
C GLY A 182 7.04 -0.89 3.80
N ASP A 183 7.33 -0.96 5.10
CA ASP A 183 8.51 -0.39 5.74
C ASP A 183 9.64 -1.43 5.79
N PHE A 184 10.62 -1.25 4.92
CA PHE A 184 11.78 -2.13 4.84
C PHE A 184 12.90 -1.73 5.79
N ASN A 185 12.81 -0.58 6.48
CA ASN A 185 13.89 -0.03 7.30
C ASN A 185 15.26 0.00 6.60
N CYS A 186 15.27 -0.09 5.28
CA CYS A 186 16.44 -0.22 4.41
C CYS A 186 16.18 0.49 3.07
N PRO A 187 17.09 1.36 2.61
CA PRO A 187 16.95 1.99 1.31
C PRO A 187 16.88 0.97 0.17
N SER A 188 15.99 1.14 -0.77
CA SER A 188 15.84 0.22 -1.92
C SER A 188 17.05 0.19 -2.85
N SER A 189 17.98 1.15 -2.71
CA SER A 189 19.30 1.15 -3.35
C SER A 189 20.30 0.17 -2.71
N HIS A 190 20.03 -0.34 -1.49
CA HIS A 190 20.91 -1.26 -0.79
C HIS A 190 21.13 -2.56 -1.57
N SER A 191 22.34 -3.13 -1.47
CA SER A 191 22.75 -4.33 -2.23
C SER A 191 21.91 -5.57 -1.96
N VAL A 192 21.22 -5.66 -0.82
CA VAL A 192 20.32 -6.77 -0.49
C VAL A 192 19.18 -6.94 -1.49
N PHE A 193 18.77 -5.87 -2.19
CA PHE A 193 17.72 -5.91 -3.22
C PHE A 193 18.24 -6.34 -4.60
N ILE A 194 19.56 -6.39 -4.84
CA ILE A 194 20.14 -6.76 -6.14
C ILE A 194 19.60 -8.12 -6.64
N PRO A 195 19.54 -9.20 -5.81
CA PRO A 195 19.00 -10.47 -6.27
C PRO A 195 17.55 -10.38 -6.76
N LEU A 196 16.69 -9.61 -6.05
CA LEU A 196 15.30 -9.42 -6.44
C LEU A 196 15.20 -8.53 -7.70
N LYS A 197 16.02 -7.50 -7.81
CA LYS A 197 16.13 -6.63 -9.00
C LYS A 197 16.58 -7.46 -10.24
N LYS A 198 17.51 -8.42 -10.08
CA LYS A 198 17.91 -9.35 -11.15
C LYS A 198 16.77 -10.27 -11.63
N LEU A 199 15.79 -10.53 -10.77
CA LEU A 199 14.58 -11.29 -11.11
C LEU A 199 13.49 -10.41 -11.75
N GLY A 200 13.81 -9.13 -12.07
CA GLY A 200 12.94 -8.21 -12.79
C GLY A 200 12.07 -7.33 -11.92
N TYR A 201 12.38 -7.22 -10.61
CA TYR A 201 11.70 -6.28 -9.74
C TYR A 201 12.34 -4.90 -9.77
N THR A 202 11.51 -3.86 -9.70
CA THR A 202 11.95 -2.46 -9.61
C THR A 202 11.30 -1.78 -8.41
N SER A 203 12.04 -0.85 -7.80
CA SER A 203 11.51 0.00 -6.72
C SER A 203 10.84 1.24 -7.30
N ALA A 204 9.69 1.62 -6.76
CA ALA A 204 9.00 2.85 -7.11
C ALA A 204 9.57 4.10 -6.40
N PHE A 205 10.34 3.94 -5.29
CA PHE A 205 10.72 5.03 -4.37
C PHE A 205 12.22 5.10 -4.11
N GLU A 206 13.05 4.66 -5.04
CA GLU A 206 14.51 4.77 -4.89
C GLU A 206 14.93 6.23 -4.77
N GLY A 207 15.72 6.56 -3.74
CA GLY A 207 16.18 7.92 -3.45
C GLY A 207 15.17 8.82 -2.73
N GLN A 208 13.97 8.33 -2.39
CA GLN A 208 12.93 9.14 -1.74
C GLN A 208 12.85 8.86 -0.23
N LYS A 209 12.97 9.92 0.57
CA LYS A 209 12.82 9.83 2.02
C LYS A 209 11.35 9.74 2.41
N THR A 210 11.04 8.76 3.23
CA THR A 210 9.67 8.40 3.63
C THR A 210 9.41 8.44 5.14
N SER A 211 10.44 8.76 5.96
CA SER A 211 10.27 8.90 7.41
C SER A 211 10.61 10.31 7.90
N LEU A 212 10.09 10.68 9.06
CA LEU A 212 10.24 11.98 9.68
C LEU A 212 11.32 11.98 10.77
N LYS A 213 12.12 13.04 10.82
CA LYS A 213 13.00 13.31 11.95
C LYS A 213 12.20 13.60 13.22
N THR A 214 12.87 13.58 14.37
CA THR A 214 12.28 14.07 15.63
C THR A 214 12.16 15.59 15.67
N LYS A 215 13.05 16.30 14.95
CA LYS A 215 13.06 17.76 14.76
C LYS A 215 13.54 18.09 13.35
N CYS A 216 12.92 19.11 12.75
CA CYS A 216 13.44 19.64 11.48
C CYS A 216 14.80 20.32 11.70
N VAL A 217 15.73 20.15 10.76
CA VAL A 217 17.03 20.82 10.74
C VAL A 217 17.13 21.56 9.42
N ASN A 218 17.30 22.87 9.44
CA ASN A 218 17.35 23.74 8.25
C ASN A 218 16.14 23.49 7.31
N ASN A 219 14.94 23.49 7.88
CA ASN A 219 13.67 23.19 7.18
C ASN A 219 13.59 21.78 6.58
N ASN A 220 14.56 20.92 6.82
CA ASN A 220 14.54 19.53 6.38
C ASN A 220 14.04 18.63 7.51
N CYS A 221 12.77 18.15 7.36
CA CYS A 221 12.08 17.31 8.32
C CYS A 221 12.19 15.80 8.00
N LEU A 222 12.69 15.44 6.81
CA LEU A 222 12.76 14.06 6.34
C LEU A 222 14.04 13.36 6.83
N ALA A 223 13.87 12.08 7.23
CA ALA A 223 14.97 11.27 7.77
C ALA A 223 15.49 10.26 6.75
N SER A 224 14.79 9.17 6.51
CA SER A 224 15.30 7.97 5.85
C SER A 224 14.40 7.48 4.71
N GLU A 225 14.98 6.70 3.82
CA GLU A 225 14.33 5.98 2.72
C GLU A 225 14.01 4.56 3.20
N TYR A 226 12.86 4.37 3.84
CA TYR A 226 12.50 3.11 4.47
C TYR A 226 11.33 2.41 3.82
N ASP A 227 10.35 3.18 3.34
CA ASP A 227 9.15 2.64 2.74
C ASP A 227 9.31 2.53 1.22
N THR A 228 8.93 1.40 0.64
CA THR A 228 8.98 1.19 -0.79
C THR A 228 7.93 0.22 -1.30
N VAL A 229 7.71 0.23 -2.62
CA VAL A 229 6.93 -0.77 -3.36
C VAL A 229 7.84 -1.36 -4.42
N LEU A 230 7.98 -2.69 -4.39
CA LEU A 230 8.75 -3.46 -5.36
C LEU A 230 7.79 -4.21 -6.28
N LEU A 231 7.90 -3.96 -7.56
CA LEU A 231 7.01 -4.44 -8.61
C LEU A 231 7.77 -5.29 -9.62
N SER A 232 7.19 -6.42 -10.03
CA SER A 232 7.72 -7.21 -11.13
C SER A 232 7.50 -6.49 -12.47
N LYS A 233 8.21 -6.93 -13.53
CA LYS A 233 8.07 -6.41 -14.89
C LYS A 233 6.68 -6.59 -15.52
N LYS A 234 5.75 -7.32 -14.87
CA LYS A 234 4.36 -7.43 -15.32
C LYS A 234 3.52 -6.21 -14.96
N PHE A 235 4.08 -5.32 -14.15
CA PHE A 235 3.45 -4.05 -13.77
C PHE A 235 4.27 -2.88 -14.31
N GLN A 236 3.57 -1.86 -14.73
CA GLN A 236 4.16 -0.55 -15.01
C GLN A 236 3.63 0.44 -13.98
N ILE A 237 4.53 1.24 -13.42
CA ILE A 237 4.15 2.37 -12.58
C ILE A 237 3.69 3.50 -13.50
N LYS A 238 2.40 3.85 -13.42
CA LYS A 238 1.85 4.99 -14.14
C LYS A 238 2.16 6.29 -13.42
N ASN A 239 2.04 6.25 -12.09
CA ASN A 239 2.27 7.40 -11.21
C ASN A 239 2.64 6.90 -9.82
N CYS A 240 3.47 7.62 -9.09
CA CYS A 240 3.79 7.35 -7.68
C CYS A 240 4.25 8.62 -6.98
N ASP A 241 4.01 8.74 -5.69
CA ASP A 241 4.50 9.85 -4.88
C ASP A 241 4.49 9.53 -3.39
N VAL A 242 5.14 10.38 -2.61
CA VAL A 242 5.14 10.37 -1.15
C VAL A 242 4.19 11.47 -0.64
N ILE A 243 3.25 11.11 0.22
CA ILE A 243 2.30 12.08 0.78
C ILE A 243 2.95 12.81 1.95
N HIS A 244 3.37 14.04 1.73
CA HIS A 244 4.02 14.89 2.72
C HIS A 244 3.02 15.51 3.70
N PHE A 245 2.20 14.69 4.36
CA PHE A 245 1.11 15.11 5.25
C PHE A 245 1.56 15.97 6.42
N TYR A 246 2.83 15.87 6.84
CA TYR A 246 3.36 16.68 7.93
C TYR A 246 3.30 18.20 7.66
N LYS A 247 3.16 18.59 6.40
CA LYS A 247 3.01 20.00 5.99
C LYS A 247 1.63 20.58 6.36
N ASP A 248 0.66 19.74 6.66
CA ASP A 248 -0.68 20.15 7.09
C ASP A 248 -0.72 20.53 8.57
N PHE A 249 0.38 20.33 9.30
CA PHE A 249 0.49 20.57 10.73
C PHE A 249 1.37 21.78 11.05
N ASN A 250 1.04 22.50 12.11
CA ASN A 250 1.80 23.67 12.56
C ASN A 250 3.22 23.30 13.01
N ASP A 251 3.40 22.09 13.54
CA ASP A 251 4.69 21.58 13.97
C ASP A 251 4.85 20.07 13.71
N LEU A 252 6.10 19.63 13.68
CA LEU A 252 6.45 18.23 13.41
C LEU A 252 5.98 17.29 14.54
N LYS A 253 5.89 17.76 15.78
CA LYS A 253 5.44 16.96 16.92
C LYS A 253 3.97 16.60 16.76
N ALA A 254 3.13 17.54 16.30
CA ALA A 254 1.72 17.29 16.01
C ALA A 254 1.58 16.28 14.84
N ALA A 255 2.33 16.45 13.75
CA ALA A 255 2.34 15.50 12.64
C ALA A 255 2.75 14.08 13.08
N ARG A 256 3.79 13.96 13.92
CA ARG A 256 4.27 12.67 14.44
C ARG A 256 3.29 11.95 15.39
N LYS A 257 2.23 12.60 15.88
CA LYS A 257 1.12 11.90 16.55
C LYS A 257 0.33 11.04 15.58
N VAL A 258 0.23 11.45 14.32
CA VAL A 258 -0.37 10.64 13.25
C VAL A 258 0.58 9.50 12.88
N SER A 259 1.78 9.80 12.41
CA SER A 259 2.86 8.83 12.19
C SER A 259 4.20 9.53 12.00
N ASP A 260 5.30 8.81 12.23
CA ASP A 260 6.65 9.21 11.86
C ASP A 260 7.10 8.66 10.49
N HIS A 261 6.23 7.91 9.81
CA HIS A 261 6.39 7.52 8.41
C HIS A 261 5.37 8.24 7.52
N LEU A 262 5.76 8.53 6.30
CA LEU A 262 4.93 9.14 5.28
C LEU A 262 4.24 8.05 4.44
N PRO A 263 2.93 8.19 4.12
CA PRO A 263 2.31 7.29 3.18
C PRO A 263 2.98 7.40 1.82
N ILE A 264 3.21 6.27 1.18
CA ILE A 264 3.64 6.18 -0.21
C ILE A 264 2.51 5.57 -1.05
N TRP A 265 2.37 6.00 -2.29
CA TRP A 265 1.36 5.44 -3.18
C TRP A 265 1.87 5.21 -4.59
N VAL A 266 1.33 4.18 -5.23
CA VAL A 266 1.59 3.85 -6.64
C VAL A 266 0.30 3.61 -7.39
N GLN A 267 0.21 4.11 -8.62
CA GLN A 267 -0.83 3.77 -9.57
C GLN A 267 -0.30 2.71 -10.52
N LEU A 268 -0.94 1.53 -10.51
CA LEU A 268 -0.50 0.37 -11.27
C LEU A 268 -1.14 0.31 -12.65
N ASN A 269 -0.33 -0.02 -13.65
CA ASN A 269 -0.80 -0.50 -14.94
C ASN A 269 -0.35 -1.96 -15.12
N PHE A 270 -1.30 -2.83 -15.43
CA PHE A 270 -1.04 -4.24 -15.71
C PHE A 270 -0.66 -4.39 -17.18
N LEU A 271 0.51 -4.95 -17.44
CA LEU A 271 1.01 -5.24 -18.79
C LEU A 271 0.46 -6.54 -19.37
#